data_d96f7b026086224078f363311cbbf7bd
#
_entry.id   d96f7b026086224078f363311cbbf7bd
#
_cell.length_a   1.000
_cell.length_b   1.000
_cell.length_c   1.000
_cell.angle_alpha   90.00
_cell.angle_beta   90.00
_cell.angle_gamma   90.00
#
_symmetry.space_group_name_H-M   'P 1'
#
loop_
_entity.id
_entity.type
_entity.pdbx_description
1 polymer ?
#
loop_
_entity_poly.entity_id
_entity_poly.type
_entity_poly.pdbx_seq_one_letter_code
_entity_poly.pdbx_strand_id
1 'polypeptide(L)'
;MTANSSSDFVRANGIDIHYVQAGEGDALILLHGGMVSTNPIWAPTPVSYAGHMATLARRYRVIAPDTRGCGRTVHDGGIVTFDQLADDVIALARALELDRPLIAGFSEGAITATIAGIRAPDLFRAIVNDAGYDAFNPQAASFTMLRQILGGSPAATEADPEAFATACAHNEHMRPMFELLKADEDGGQGEGHWVEYLRLAFHRTTQPPGYAFADLAKITAPTLILAGDRDDYCTLEDGIAAYRQLGDGELAVVPGTGHVITPAKVELTLGFFGTHAEGS
;
A
#
# COMPACT_ATOMS: atom_id res chain seq x y z
N MET A 1 -11.14 -17.84 -5.74
CA MET A 1 -10.00 -18.28 -4.91
C MET A 1 -9.16 -19.20 -5.76
N THR A 2 -7.84 -19.01 -5.79
CA THR A 2 -6.93 -20.02 -6.33
C THR A 2 -6.97 -21.24 -5.43
N ALA A 3 -6.69 -22.46 -5.94
CA ALA A 3 -6.86 -23.71 -5.22
C ALA A 3 -6.06 -23.86 -3.91
N ASN A 4 -5.14 -22.94 -3.61
CA ASN A 4 -4.24 -22.95 -2.45
C ASN A 4 -4.20 -21.60 -1.71
N SER A 5 -5.33 -20.92 -1.56
CA SER A 5 -5.37 -19.69 -0.75
C SER A 5 -5.89 -19.98 0.65
N SER A 6 -5.29 -19.38 1.67
CA SER A 6 -5.74 -19.41 3.06
C SER A 6 -5.78 -18.02 3.66
N SER A 7 -6.55 -17.88 4.72
CA SER A 7 -6.71 -16.65 5.50
C SER A 7 -6.46 -16.99 6.96
N ASP A 8 -5.66 -16.20 7.66
CA ASP A 8 -5.26 -16.46 9.03
C ASP A 8 -4.95 -15.16 9.77
N PHE A 9 -4.65 -15.26 11.05
CA PHE A 9 -4.19 -14.17 11.90
C PHE A 9 -2.82 -14.49 12.48
N VAL A 10 -2.00 -13.45 12.64
CA VAL A 10 -0.74 -13.56 13.38
C VAL A 10 -0.66 -12.44 14.42
N ARG A 11 -0.22 -12.79 15.64
CA ARG A 11 0.04 -11.81 16.69
C ARG A 11 1.36 -11.12 16.41
N ALA A 12 1.32 -9.81 16.06
CA ALA A 12 2.48 -9.00 15.78
C ALA A 12 2.25 -7.54 16.22
N ASN A 13 3.29 -6.87 16.70
CA ASN A 13 3.25 -5.47 17.15
C ASN A 13 2.04 -5.11 18.05
N GLY A 14 1.67 -6.03 18.95
CA GLY A 14 0.61 -5.81 19.94
C GLY A 14 -0.83 -5.98 19.42
N ILE A 15 -1.04 -6.36 18.15
CA ILE A 15 -2.35 -6.61 17.54
C ILE A 15 -2.39 -7.97 16.84
N ASP A 16 -3.59 -8.44 16.53
CA ASP A 16 -3.79 -9.60 15.68
C ASP A 16 -3.97 -9.13 14.23
N ILE A 17 -2.94 -9.33 13.40
CA ILE A 17 -2.93 -8.93 12.01
C ILE A 17 -3.55 -10.05 11.18
N HIS A 18 -4.66 -9.76 10.53
CA HIS A 18 -5.24 -10.64 9.52
C HIS A 18 -4.42 -10.58 8.24
N TYR A 19 -4.23 -11.72 7.61
CA TYR A 19 -3.61 -11.79 6.28
C TYR A 19 -4.19 -12.92 5.45
N VAL A 20 -4.11 -12.73 4.15
CA VAL A 20 -4.42 -13.77 3.16
C VAL A 20 -3.13 -14.19 2.50
N GLN A 21 -2.97 -15.48 2.25
CA GLN A 21 -1.80 -15.99 1.53
C GLN A 21 -2.18 -16.92 0.39
N ALA A 22 -1.35 -16.94 -0.65
CA ALA A 22 -1.47 -17.84 -1.79
C ALA A 22 -0.12 -18.12 -2.42
N GLY A 23 0.04 -19.27 -3.07
CA GLY A 23 1.26 -19.67 -3.74
C GLY A 23 2.28 -20.29 -2.79
N GLU A 24 3.45 -20.60 -3.34
CA GLU A 24 4.58 -21.24 -2.68
C GLU A 24 5.89 -20.56 -3.12
N GLY A 25 7.01 -20.88 -2.46
CA GLY A 25 8.33 -20.35 -2.77
C GLY A 25 8.70 -19.16 -1.91
N ASP A 26 9.53 -18.23 -2.46
CA ASP A 26 9.98 -17.04 -1.75
C ASP A 26 8.82 -16.17 -1.29
N ALA A 27 8.92 -15.65 -0.07
CA ALA A 27 7.86 -14.83 0.50
C ALA A 27 7.82 -13.44 -0.16
N LEU A 28 6.62 -13.02 -0.57
CA LEU A 28 6.31 -11.67 -1.04
C LEU A 28 5.22 -11.07 -0.16
N ILE A 29 5.56 -10.05 0.61
CA ILE A 29 4.58 -9.22 1.32
C ILE A 29 3.99 -8.23 0.33
N LEU A 30 2.66 -8.21 0.21
CA LEU A 30 1.94 -7.39 -0.76
C LEU A 30 1.00 -6.44 -0.03
N LEU A 31 1.29 -5.14 -0.06
CA LEU A 31 0.55 -4.11 0.68
C LEU A 31 -0.44 -3.38 -0.23
N HIS A 32 -1.67 -3.28 0.25
CA HIS A 32 -2.75 -2.56 -0.44
C HIS A 32 -2.59 -1.04 -0.34
N GLY A 33 -3.27 -0.32 -1.23
CA GLY A 33 -3.41 1.13 -1.17
C GLY A 33 -4.40 1.58 -0.10
N GLY A 34 -4.45 2.88 0.16
CA GLY A 34 -5.51 3.48 0.97
C GLY A 34 -6.85 3.49 0.23
N MET A 35 -7.94 3.64 0.99
CA MET A 35 -9.32 3.70 0.48
C MET A 35 -9.82 2.44 -0.23
N VAL A 36 -9.07 1.37 -0.15
CA VAL A 36 -9.46 0.01 -0.53
C VAL A 36 -8.86 -0.92 0.49
N SER A 37 -9.66 -1.74 1.11
CA SER A 37 -9.15 -2.75 2.01
C SER A 37 -8.64 -3.97 1.25
N THR A 38 -8.03 -4.88 1.97
CA THR A 38 -7.36 -6.05 1.39
C THR A 38 -8.28 -7.17 0.97
N ASN A 39 -9.51 -7.19 1.49
CA ASN A 39 -10.45 -8.23 1.07
C ASN A 39 -10.83 -8.14 -0.40
N PRO A 40 -10.85 -6.96 -1.06
CA PRO A 40 -10.75 -6.90 -2.49
C PRO A 40 -9.43 -7.44 -3.03
N ILE A 41 -8.54 -7.96 -2.23
CA ILE A 41 -7.45 -8.78 -2.77
C ILE A 41 -7.99 -9.81 -3.77
N TRP A 42 -9.19 -10.23 -3.61
CA TRP A 42 -9.87 -11.17 -4.49
C TRP A 42 -10.85 -10.53 -5.47
N ALA A 43 -11.13 -9.24 -5.34
CA ALA A 43 -11.97 -8.49 -6.28
C ALA A 43 -11.08 -7.61 -7.18
N PRO A 44 -11.10 -7.77 -8.50
CA PRO A 44 -10.29 -6.97 -9.39
C PRO A 44 -10.75 -5.51 -9.35
N THR A 45 -9.98 -4.67 -8.71
CA THR A 45 -10.11 -3.23 -8.78
C THR A 45 -8.85 -2.62 -9.40
N PRO A 46 -8.93 -1.50 -10.11
CA PRO A 46 -7.76 -0.87 -10.71
C PRO A 46 -6.77 -0.30 -9.69
N VAL A 47 -7.10 -0.29 -8.40
CA VAL A 47 -6.30 0.28 -7.32
C VAL A 47 -5.86 -0.75 -6.27
N SER A 48 -6.04 -2.04 -6.54
CA SER A 48 -5.55 -3.11 -5.69
C SER A 48 -4.85 -4.20 -6.49
N TYR A 49 -3.86 -4.86 -5.88
CA TYR A 49 -3.23 -6.04 -6.47
C TYR A 49 -4.14 -7.29 -6.51
N ALA A 50 -5.37 -7.18 -6.06
CA ALA A 50 -6.31 -8.27 -5.91
C ALA A 50 -6.51 -9.09 -7.20
N GLY A 51 -6.75 -8.41 -8.31
CA GLY A 51 -6.88 -9.07 -9.61
C GLY A 51 -5.58 -9.71 -10.10
N HIS A 52 -4.44 -9.43 -9.47
CA HIS A 52 -3.11 -9.86 -9.87
C HIS A 52 -2.47 -10.83 -8.90
N MET A 53 -3.07 -11.08 -7.72
CA MET A 53 -2.51 -11.98 -6.72
C MET A 53 -2.30 -13.39 -7.29
N ALA A 54 -3.23 -13.90 -8.10
CA ALA A 54 -3.09 -15.19 -8.75
C ALA A 54 -1.88 -15.24 -9.71
N THR A 55 -1.52 -14.14 -10.32
CA THR A 55 -0.33 -14.05 -11.20
C THR A 55 0.96 -14.05 -10.38
N LEU A 56 1.00 -13.27 -9.30
CA LEU A 56 2.14 -13.22 -8.38
C LEU A 56 2.33 -14.57 -7.66
N ALA A 57 1.25 -15.21 -7.24
CA ALA A 57 1.24 -16.50 -6.52
C ALA A 57 1.69 -17.71 -7.36
N ARG A 58 1.92 -17.54 -8.67
CA ARG A 58 2.57 -18.57 -9.50
C ARG A 58 4.08 -18.67 -9.25
N ARG A 59 4.70 -17.64 -8.68
CA ARG A 59 6.14 -17.56 -8.47
C ARG A 59 6.54 -17.36 -7.01
N TYR A 60 5.64 -16.80 -6.19
CA TYR A 60 5.92 -16.39 -4.83
C TYR A 60 4.86 -16.92 -3.87
N ARG A 61 5.25 -17.14 -2.61
CA ARG A 61 4.31 -17.22 -1.51
C ARG A 61 3.88 -15.79 -1.18
N VAL A 62 2.77 -15.34 -1.75
CA VAL A 62 2.23 -14.00 -1.52
C VAL A 62 1.52 -13.96 -0.18
N ILE A 63 1.87 -12.99 0.66
CA ILE A 63 1.28 -12.70 1.97
C ILE A 63 0.75 -11.28 1.92
N ALA A 64 -0.56 -11.13 1.99
CA ALA A 64 -1.23 -9.84 1.88
C ALA A 64 -1.99 -9.54 3.19
N PRO A 65 -1.40 -8.74 4.08
CA PRO A 65 -2.03 -8.35 5.33
C PRO A 65 -3.09 -7.27 5.13
N ASP A 66 -4.11 -7.29 5.97
CA ASP A 66 -4.93 -6.13 6.27
C ASP A 66 -4.12 -5.19 7.16
N THR A 67 -3.92 -3.94 6.74
CA THR A 67 -3.22 -2.97 7.59
C THR A 67 -4.05 -2.61 8.82
N ARG A 68 -3.39 -2.14 9.87
CA ARG A 68 -4.03 -1.74 11.14
C ARG A 68 -5.24 -0.83 10.92
N GLY A 69 -6.40 -1.21 11.48
CA GLY A 69 -7.66 -0.49 11.35
C GLY A 69 -8.37 -0.71 10.02
N CYS A 70 -7.93 -1.70 9.22
CA CYS A 70 -8.46 -1.99 7.91
C CYS A 70 -8.94 -3.45 7.85
N GLY A 71 -10.02 -3.73 7.12
CA GLY A 71 -10.53 -5.07 6.91
C GLY A 71 -10.80 -5.82 8.21
N ARG A 72 -10.03 -6.87 8.50
CA ARG A 72 -10.17 -7.68 9.71
C ARG A 72 -9.10 -7.41 10.77
N THR A 73 -8.12 -6.55 10.49
CA THR A 73 -7.11 -6.16 11.46
C THR A 73 -7.63 -5.03 12.33
N VAL A 74 -8.11 -5.40 13.52
CA VAL A 74 -8.72 -4.45 14.48
C VAL A 74 -7.68 -3.47 15.01
N HIS A 75 -8.09 -2.23 15.19
CA HIS A 75 -7.33 -1.18 15.85
C HIS A 75 -7.98 -0.85 17.21
N ASP A 76 -7.14 -0.69 18.23
CA ASP A 76 -7.55 -0.44 19.61
C ASP A 76 -7.83 1.04 19.95
N GLY A 77 -7.88 1.89 18.92
CA GLY A 77 -8.14 3.33 19.00
C GLY A 77 -6.91 4.22 18.89
N GLY A 78 -7.12 5.49 18.63
CA GLY A 78 -6.08 6.49 18.44
C GLY A 78 -5.69 6.70 16.96
N ILE A 79 -4.62 7.46 16.74
CA ILE A 79 -4.12 7.79 15.40
C ILE A 79 -3.25 6.65 14.88
N VAL A 80 -3.45 6.24 13.64
CA VAL A 80 -2.58 5.31 12.93
C VAL A 80 -1.62 6.08 12.04
N THR A 81 -0.33 5.96 12.28
CA THR A 81 0.73 6.61 11.50
C THR A 81 1.39 5.63 10.54
N PHE A 82 2.09 6.15 9.51
CA PHE A 82 2.90 5.31 8.63
C PHE A 82 4.04 4.59 9.35
N ASP A 83 4.64 5.19 10.39
CA ASP A 83 5.61 4.51 11.24
C ASP A 83 5.02 3.27 11.90
N GLN A 84 3.81 3.39 12.41
CA GLN A 84 3.11 2.27 13.04
C GLN A 84 2.76 1.18 12.03
N LEU A 85 2.31 1.54 10.83
CA LEU A 85 2.06 0.57 9.75
C LEU A 85 3.36 -0.14 9.31
N ALA A 86 4.46 0.60 9.21
CA ALA A 86 5.77 0.02 8.89
C ALA A 86 6.25 -0.94 9.99
N ASP A 87 6.07 -0.58 11.27
CA ASP A 87 6.40 -1.45 12.40
C ASP A 87 5.53 -2.71 12.44
N ASP A 88 4.25 -2.60 12.05
CA ASP A 88 3.35 -3.76 11.92
C ASP A 88 3.85 -4.73 10.85
N VAL A 89 4.27 -4.22 9.70
CA VAL A 89 4.79 -5.04 8.59
C VAL A 89 6.13 -5.70 8.96
N ILE A 90 7.02 -4.97 9.62
CA ILE A 90 8.29 -5.51 10.13
C ILE A 90 8.03 -6.62 11.16
N ALA A 91 7.08 -6.40 12.07
CA ALA A 91 6.70 -7.38 13.08
C ALA A 91 6.00 -8.60 12.47
N LEU A 92 5.14 -8.40 11.46
CA LEU A 92 4.52 -9.48 10.69
C LEU A 92 5.58 -10.38 10.06
N ALA A 93 6.55 -9.79 9.34
CA ALA A 93 7.62 -10.54 8.70
C ALA A 93 8.40 -11.42 9.70
N ARG A 94 8.70 -10.86 10.88
CA ARG A 94 9.39 -11.58 11.95
C ARG A 94 8.53 -12.65 12.61
N ALA A 95 7.25 -12.37 12.87
CA ALA A 95 6.32 -13.32 13.50
C ALA A 95 6.00 -14.52 12.60
N LEU A 96 6.02 -14.34 11.28
CA LEU A 96 5.88 -15.40 10.28
C LEU A 96 7.22 -16.07 9.92
N GLU A 97 8.32 -15.67 10.58
CA GLU A 97 9.68 -16.20 10.36
C GLU A 97 10.12 -16.12 8.90
N LEU A 98 9.77 -15.01 8.19
CA LEU A 98 10.12 -14.84 6.79
C LEU A 98 11.61 -14.47 6.66
N ASP A 99 12.33 -15.27 5.89
CA ASP A 99 13.75 -15.01 5.60
C ASP A 99 13.87 -14.01 4.45
N ARG A 100 14.25 -12.77 4.79
CA ARG A 100 14.43 -11.66 3.85
C ARG A 100 13.34 -11.60 2.75
N PRO A 101 12.04 -11.39 3.14
CA PRO A 101 10.97 -11.40 2.16
C PRO A 101 11.12 -10.26 1.16
N LEU A 102 10.57 -10.45 -0.04
CA LEU A 102 10.28 -9.39 -0.98
C LEU A 102 9.08 -8.58 -0.45
N ILE A 103 9.03 -7.29 -0.78
CA ILE A 103 7.89 -6.46 -0.41
C ILE A 103 7.49 -5.54 -1.56
N ALA A 104 6.21 -5.49 -1.86
CA ALA A 104 5.62 -4.54 -2.80
C ALA A 104 4.42 -3.86 -2.18
N GLY A 105 4.23 -2.60 -2.48
CA GLY A 105 3.05 -1.85 -2.09
C GLY A 105 2.60 -0.90 -3.18
N PHE A 106 1.30 -0.59 -3.17
CA PHE A 106 0.69 0.42 -4.02
C PHE A 106 0.24 1.61 -3.16
N SER A 107 0.51 2.86 -3.61
CA SER A 107 0.01 4.06 -2.94
C SER A 107 0.38 4.07 -1.44
N GLU A 108 -0.57 4.07 -0.52
CA GLU A 108 -0.36 3.98 0.93
C GLU A 108 0.50 2.76 1.33
N GLY A 109 0.27 1.62 0.68
CA GLY A 109 1.10 0.42 0.88
C GLY A 109 2.54 0.60 0.41
N ALA A 110 2.76 1.39 -0.64
CA ALA A 110 4.10 1.72 -1.15
C ALA A 110 4.84 2.64 -0.18
N ILE A 111 4.15 3.63 0.41
CA ILE A 111 4.70 4.47 1.47
C ILE A 111 5.13 3.60 2.65
N THR A 112 4.24 2.71 3.09
CA THR A 112 4.49 1.78 4.21
C THR A 112 5.68 0.86 3.93
N ALA A 113 5.75 0.24 2.73
CA ALA A 113 6.86 -0.63 2.32
C ALA A 113 8.21 0.12 2.34
N THR A 114 8.20 1.35 1.83
CA THR A 114 9.41 2.19 1.76
C THR A 114 9.88 2.59 3.16
N ILE A 115 8.97 3.02 4.04
CA ILE A 115 9.31 3.36 5.43
C ILE A 115 9.79 2.10 6.18
N ALA A 116 9.19 0.93 5.95
CA ALA A 116 9.68 -0.32 6.51
C ALA A 116 11.12 -0.64 6.06
N GLY A 117 11.46 -0.37 4.79
CA GLY A 117 12.83 -0.48 4.27
C GLY A 117 13.81 0.50 4.93
N ILE A 118 13.38 1.74 5.22
CA ILE A 118 14.21 2.72 5.95
C ILE A 118 14.45 2.27 7.41
N ARG A 119 13.42 1.72 8.08
CA ARG A 119 13.46 1.35 9.49
C ARG A 119 14.11 -0.01 9.76
N ALA A 120 14.09 -0.90 8.78
CA ALA A 120 14.67 -2.24 8.86
C ALA A 120 15.44 -2.58 7.56
N PRO A 121 16.58 -1.90 7.29
CA PRO A 121 17.26 -1.94 6.01
C PRO A 121 17.73 -3.36 5.62
N ASP A 122 18.00 -4.23 6.58
CA ASP A 122 18.50 -5.59 6.31
C ASP A 122 17.37 -6.65 6.22
N LEU A 123 16.10 -6.24 6.46
CA LEU A 123 15.01 -7.19 6.55
C LEU A 123 14.50 -7.64 5.17
N PHE A 124 14.42 -6.73 4.22
CA PHE A 124 13.84 -7.02 2.91
C PHE A 124 14.90 -7.30 1.86
N ARG A 125 14.62 -8.25 0.97
CA ARG A 125 15.52 -8.62 -0.13
C ARG A 125 15.44 -7.61 -1.27
N ALA A 126 14.24 -7.15 -1.61
CA ALA A 126 13.98 -6.10 -2.58
C ALA A 126 12.62 -5.44 -2.29
N ILE A 127 12.46 -4.18 -2.72
CA ILE A 127 11.28 -3.35 -2.45
C ILE A 127 10.72 -2.81 -3.77
N VAL A 128 9.38 -2.84 -3.92
CA VAL A 128 8.69 -2.12 -4.99
C VAL A 128 7.80 -1.04 -4.39
N ASN A 129 8.08 0.21 -4.74
CA ASN A 129 7.23 1.36 -4.46
C ASN A 129 6.43 1.69 -5.73
N ASP A 130 5.17 1.24 -5.78
CA ASP A 130 4.24 1.56 -6.85
C ASP A 130 3.37 2.75 -6.44
N ALA A 131 3.73 3.94 -6.92
CA ALA A 131 2.97 5.17 -6.74
C ALA A 131 2.72 5.60 -5.27
N GLY A 132 3.79 5.59 -4.43
CA GLY A 132 3.77 6.12 -3.06
C GLY A 132 5.00 6.96 -2.74
N TYR A 133 5.79 7.32 -3.74
CA TYR A 133 7.03 8.05 -3.60
C TYR A 133 6.82 9.57 -3.37
N ASP A 134 5.69 10.13 -3.74
CA ASP A 134 5.31 11.53 -3.53
C ASP A 134 5.23 11.91 -2.05
N ALA A 135 4.88 10.96 -1.18
CA ALA A 135 4.81 11.18 0.27
C ALA A 135 6.14 11.64 0.89
N PHE A 136 7.27 11.40 0.23
CA PHE A 136 8.60 11.86 0.63
C PHE A 136 8.93 13.28 0.14
N ASN A 137 8.02 13.92 -0.59
CA ASN A 137 8.02 15.34 -0.90
C ASN A 137 7.08 16.07 0.08
N PRO A 138 7.59 16.82 1.07
CA PRO A 138 6.73 17.53 2.04
C PRO A 138 5.79 18.56 1.42
N GLN A 139 6.00 18.91 0.14
CA GLN A 139 5.21 19.88 -0.62
C GLN A 139 4.33 19.20 -1.68
N ALA A 140 4.17 17.88 -1.65
CA ALA A 140 3.37 17.16 -2.62
C ALA A 140 1.92 17.67 -2.67
N ALA A 141 1.41 17.88 -3.86
CA ALA A 141 0.04 18.36 -4.07
C ALA A 141 -1.00 17.31 -3.62
N SER A 142 -0.63 16.02 -3.59
CA SER A 142 -1.47 14.91 -3.14
C SER A 142 -2.04 15.14 -1.73
N PHE A 143 -1.30 15.73 -0.79
CA PHE A 143 -1.82 16.02 0.56
C PHE A 143 -3.03 16.95 0.53
N THR A 144 -2.99 17.98 -0.33
CA THR A 144 -4.11 18.92 -0.48
C THR A 144 -5.28 18.27 -1.23
N MET A 145 -4.99 17.46 -2.23
CA MET A 145 -5.99 16.69 -2.97
C MET A 145 -6.71 15.68 -2.07
N LEU A 146 -5.96 14.97 -1.23
CA LEU A 146 -6.53 14.02 -0.26
C LEU A 146 -7.39 14.71 0.80
N ARG A 147 -7.00 15.90 1.30
CA ARG A 147 -7.89 16.70 2.17
C ARG A 147 -9.20 17.05 1.47
N GLN A 148 -9.16 17.45 0.21
CA GLN A 148 -10.37 17.72 -0.56
C GLN A 148 -11.25 16.49 -0.71
N ILE A 149 -10.66 15.32 -0.98
CA ILE A 149 -11.40 14.07 -1.18
C ILE A 149 -12.00 13.55 0.12
N LEU A 150 -11.19 13.47 1.18
CA LEU A 150 -11.58 12.81 2.43
C LEU A 150 -12.31 13.74 3.40
N GLY A 151 -12.07 15.04 3.31
CA GLY A 151 -12.63 16.05 4.21
C GLY A 151 -13.48 17.11 3.52
N GLY A 152 -13.80 16.93 2.22
CA GLY A 152 -14.68 17.85 1.46
C GLY A 152 -14.06 19.21 1.12
N SER A 153 -12.84 19.51 1.58
CA SER A 153 -12.18 20.82 1.38
C SER A 153 -10.65 20.68 1.36
N PRO A 154 -9.92 21.47 0.55
CA PRO A 154 -8.44 21.52 0.59
C PRO A 154 -7.88 21.97 1.95
N ALA A 155 -8.70 22.68 2.74
CA ALA A 155 -8.38 23.17 4.08
C ALA A 155 -8.95 22.31 5.21
N ALA A 156 -9.49 21.12 4.90
CA ALA A 156 -10.04 20.22 5.90
C ALA A 156 -8.97 19.81 6.94
N THR A 157 -9.38 19.76 8.20
CA THR A 157 -8.55 19.33 9.34
C THR A 157 -8.96 17.96 9.88
N GLU A 158 -10.08 17.43 9.38
CA GLU A 158 -10.63 16.13 9.73
C GLU A 158 -11.40 15.54 8.55
N ALA A 159 -11.65 14.23 8.60
CA ALA A 159 -12.47 13.54 7.61
C ALA A 159 -13.93 14.01 7.70
N ASP A 160 -14.57 14.12 6.54
CA ASP A 160 -16.02 14.34 6.41
C ASP A 160 -16.64 13.15 5.67
N PRO A 161 -17.12 12.13 6.40
CA PRO A 161 -17.69 10.93 5.79
C PRO A 161 -18.92 11.20 4.94
N GLU A 162 -19.73 12.21 5.28
CA GLU A 162 -20.93 12.57 4.52
C GLU A 162 -20.56 13.23 3.19
N ALA A 163 -19.64 14.20 3.22
CA ALA A 163 -19.12 14.82 2.01
C ALA A 163 -18.42 13.79 1.11
N PHE A 164 -17.62 12.91 1.68
CA PHE A 164 -16.95 11.81 0.95
C PHE A 164 -17.95 10.86 0.29
N ALA A 165 -18.93 10.35 1.04
CA ALA A 165 -19.94 9.45 0.51
C ALA A 165 -20.77 10.13 -0.61
N THR A 166 -21.10 11.41 -0.44
CA THR A 166 -21.83 12.21 -1.44
C THR A 166 -20.99 12.37 -2.71
N ALA A 167 -19.70 12.72 -2.59
CA ALA A 167 -18.81 12.85 -3.74
C ALA A 167 -18.66 11.52 -4.49
N CYS A 168 -18.49 10.41 -3.77
CA CYS A 168 -18.42 9.07 -4.37
C CYS A 168 -19.72 8.69 -5.09
N ALA A 169 -20.89 8.95 -4.50
CA ALA A 169 -22.17 8.62 -5.10
C ALA A 169 -22.41 9.33 -6.46
N HIS A 170 -21.87 10.53 -6.63
CA HIS A 170 -21.99 11.34 -7.85
C HIS A 170 -20.87 11.09 -8.89
N ASN A 171 -19.89 10.27 -8.56
CA ASN A 171 -18.77 9.92 -9.43
C ASN A 171 -18.86 8.46 -9.87
N GLU A 172 -19.09 8.21 -11.17
CA GLU A 172 -19.28 6.85 -11.70
C GLU A 172 -18.07 5.92 -11.52
N HIS A 173 -16.86 6.48 -11.43
CA HIS A 173 -15.62 5.72 -11.20
C HIS A 173 -15.39 5.44 -9.72
N MET A 174 -15.71 6.39 -8.83
CA MET A 174 -15.50 6.24 -7.39
C MET A 174 -16.60 5.44 -6.70
N ARG A 175 -17.84 5.50 -7.21
CA ARG A 175 -18.98 4.80 -6.58
C ARG A 175 -18.76 3.31 -6.40
N PRO A 176 -18.34 2.52 -7.41
CA PRO A 176 -18.09 1.09 -7.21
C PRO A 176 -16.99 0.80 -6.21
N MET A 177 -15.95 1.64 -6.16
CA MET A 177 -14.85 1.51 -5.20
C MET A 177 -15.33 1.80 -3.77
N PHE A 178 -16.14 2.83 -3.59
CA PHE A 178 -16.72 3.17 -2.30
C PHE A 178 -17.64 2.07 -1.76
N GLU A 179 -18.50 1.50 -2.61
CA GLU A 179 -19.36 0.38 -2.23
C GLU A 179 -18.55 -0.85 -1.81
N LEU A 180 -17.43 -1.14 -2.49
CA LEU A 180 -16.51 -2.20 -2.09
C LEU A 180 -15.83 -1.90 -0.76
N LEU A 181 -15.28 -0.69 -0.59
CA LEU A 181 -14.66 -0.26 0.67
C LEU A 181 -15.64 -0.43 1.82
N LYS A 182 -16.86 0.12 1.66
CA LYS A 182 -17.89 0.04 2.69
C LYS A 182 -18.27 -1.38 3.04
N ALA A 183 -18.53 -2.22 2.03
CA ALA A 183 -18.91 -3.61 2.24
C ALA A 183 -17.82 -4.41 2.96
N ASP A 184 -16.58 -4.10 2.72
CA ASP A 184 -15.44 -4.81 3.23
C ASP A 184 -15.09 -4.37 4.66
N GLU A 185 -15.02 -3.07 4.91
CA GLU A 185 -14.80 -2.53 6.26
C GLU A 185 -15.94 -2.91 7.22
N ASP A 186 -17.18 -2.75 6.78
CA ASP A 186 -18.34 -3.14 7.57
C ASP A 186 -18.43 -4.67 7.77
N GLY A 187 -18.04 -5.44 6.75
CA GLY A 187 -17.98 -6.90 6.83
C GLY A 187 -16.86 -7.43 7.74
N GLY A 188 -15.76 -6.68 7.86
CA GLY A 188 -14.62 -7.04 8.71
C GLY A 188 -14.81 -6.70 10.18
N GLN A 189 -15.33 -5.50 10.48
CA GLN A 189 -15.35 -4.94 11.84
C GLN A 189 -16.72 -4.47 12.32
N GLY A 190 -17.76 -4.61 11.50
CA GLY A 190 -19.14 -4.24 11.83
C GLY A 190 -19.65 -3.00 11.11
N GLU A 191 -20.98 -2.88 11.08
CA GLU A 191 -21.68 -1.83 10.35
C GLU A 191 -21.20 -0.41 10.75
N GLY A 192 -20.84 0.41 9.76
CA GLY A 192 -20.36 1.77 9.96
C GLY A 192 -18.85 1.89 10.16
N HIS A 193 -18.10 0.80 10.20
CA HIS A 193 -16.64 0.84 10.39
C HIS A 193 -15.91 1.63 9.29
N TRP A 194 -16.41 1.68 8.07
CA TRP A 194 -15.86 2.49 6.98
C TRP A 194 -15.68 3.97 7.36
N VAL A 195 -16.51 4.49 8.27
CA VAL A 195 -16.40 5.88 8.78
C VAL A 195 -15.15 6.03 9.64
N GLU A 196 -14.88 5.07 10.51
CA GLU A 196 -13.67 5.08 11.33
C GLU A 196 -12.41 4.89 10.46
N TYR A 197 -12.47 3.95 9.52
CA TYR A 197 -11.40 3.79 8.53
C TYR A 197 -11.08 5.11 7.81
N LEU A 198 -12.11 5.85 7.38
CA LEU A 198 -11.92 7.14 6.70
C LEU A 198 -11.20 8.16 7.58
N ARG A 199 -11.53 8.20 8.89
CA ARG A 199 -10.85 9.07 9.86
C ARG A 199 -9.39 8.69 10.03
N LEU A 200 -9.09 7.41 10.16
CA LEU A 200 -7.72 6.91 10.25
C LEU A 200 -6.92 7.24 8.99
N ALA A 201 -7.50 7.00 7.81
CA ALA A 201 -6.90 7.33 6.53
C ALA A 201 -6.63 8.83 6.39
N PHE A 202 -7.58 9.68 6.76
CA PHE A 202 -7.40 11.13 6.71
C PHE A 202 -6.15 11.57 7.49
N HIS A 203 -6.01 11.13 8.72
CA HIS A 203 -4.88 11.53 9.57
C HIS A 203 -3.53 11.20 8.97
N ARG A 204 -3.35 10.01 8.41
CA ARG A 204 -2.04 9.56 7.91
C ARG A 204 -1.74 10.04 6.49
N THR A 205 -2.76 10.21 5.62
CA THR A 205 -2.54 10.48 4.20
C THR A 205 -2.61 11.94 3.80
N THR A 206 -3.11 12.83 4.67
CA THR A 206 -3.28 14.25 4.35
C THR A 206 -2.11 15.14 4.79
N GLN A 207 -1.05 14.55 5.30
CA GLN A 207 0.16 15.24 5.75
C GLN A 207 1.42 14.38 5.52
N PRO A 208 2.61 15.00 5.42
CA PRO A 208 3.86 14.26 5.26
C PRO A 208 4.09 13.26 6.41
N PRO A 209 4.61 12.07 6.11
CA PRO A 209 4.87 11.03 7.12
C PRO A 209 6.08 11.31 8.03
N GLY A 210 6.72 12.45 7.90
CA GLY A 210 7.92 12.80 8.68
C GLY A 210 9.24 12.37 8.02
N TYR A 211 9.18 11.85 6.80
CA TYR A 211 10.33 11.47 5.98
C TYR A 211 10.44 12.38 4.76
N ALA A 212 11.65 12.51 4.22
CA ALA A 212 11.93 13.24 2.99
C ALA A 212 12.69 12.35 2.01
N PHE A 213 12.86 12.80 0.76
CA PHE A 213 13.61 12.05 -0.25
C PHE A 213 15.02 11.64 0.22
N ALA A 214 15.72 12.48 0.99
CA ALA A 214 17.04 12.17 1.52
C ALA A 214 17.07 10.93 2.44
N ASP A 215 15.95 10.59 3.08
CA ASP A 215 15.87 9.41 3.93
C ASP A 215 15.89 8.10 3.14
N LEU A 216 15.55 8.13 1.84
CA LEU A 216 15.57 6.96 0.96
C LEU A 216 17.00 6.39 0.80
N ALA A 217 18.04 7.21 0.99
CA ALA A 217 19.43 6.76 1.00
C ALA A 217 19.76 5.75 2.13
N LYS A 218 18.88 5.61 3.13
CA LYS A 218 19.02 4.62 4.21
C LYS A 218 18.60 3.21 3.80
N ILE A 219 17.89 3.07 2.68
CA ILE A 219 17.47 1.77 2.16
C ILE A 219 18.65 1.10 1.50
N THR A 220 18.98 -0.12 1.95
CA THR A 220 20.07 -0.92 1.40
C THR A 220 19.60 -1.94 0.37
N ALA A 221 18.31 -2.31 0.42
CA ALA A 221 17.71 -3.26 -0.51
C ALA A 221 17.53 -2.63 -1.90
N PRO A 222 17.77 -3.37 -3.00
CA PRO A 222 17.36 -2.96 -4.33
C PRO A 222 15.89 -2.48 -4.32
N THR A 223 15.62 -1.31 -4.90
CA THR A 223 14.30 -0.70 -4.83
C THR A 223 13.84 -0.19 -6.19
N LEU A 224 12.69 -0.69 -6.65
CA LEU A 224 12.02 -0.22 -7.86
C LEU A 224 11.03 0.89 -7.52
N ILE A 225 11.20 2.06 -8.11
CA ILE A 225 10.17 3.10 -8.20
C ILE A 225 9.36 2.84 -9.47
N LEU A 226 8.06 2.61 -9.31
CA LEU A 226 7.15 2.26 -10.40
C LEU A 226 6.11 3.36 -10.57
N ALA A 227 6.18 4.08 -11.68
CA ALA A 227 5.39 5.27 -11.95
C ALA A 227 4.44 5.10 -13.14
N GLY A 228 3.29 5.75 -13.10
CA GLY A 228 2.48 6.05 -14.27
C GLY A 228 2.79 7.48 -14.77
N ASP A 229 2.88 7.68 -16.08
CA ASP A 229 3.20 9.01 -16.65
C ASP A 229 1.99 9.98 -16.61
N ARG A 230 0.82 9.51 -16.20
CA ARG A 230 -0.44 10.26 -16.06
C ARG A 230 -1.02 10.16 -14.65
N ASP A 231 -0.17 9.91 -13.67
CA ASP A 231 -0.59 9.83 -12.27
C ASP A 231 -0.74 11.26 -11.71
N ASP A 232 -1.97 11.63 -11.36
CA ASP A 232 -2.27 12.96 -10.83
C ASP A 232 -1.93 13.10 -9.33
N TYR A 233 -1.71 11.97 -8.62
CA TYR A 233 -1.29 11.95 -7.22
C TYR A 233 0.22 11.94 -7.08
N CYS A 234 0.88 11.04 -7.79
CA CYS A 234 2.32 10.79 -7.71
C CYS A 234 2.99 11.26 -9.00
N THR A 235 3.52 12.48 -9.01
CA THR A 235 4.12 13.06 -10.21
C THR A 235 5.36 12.30 -10.66
N LEU A 236 5.64 12.29 -11.95
CA LEU A 236 6.84 11.66 -12.48
C LEU A 236 8.11 12.34 -11.94
N GLU A 237 8.06 13.65 -11.70
CA GLU A 237 9.15 14.44 -11.12
C GLU A 237 9.51 13.95 -9.71
N ASP A 238 8.50 13.67 -8.88
CA ASP A 238 8.71 13.09 -7.54
C ASP A 238 9.28 11.67 -7.64
N GLY A 239 8.83 10.86 -8.61
CA GLY A 239 9.38 9.54 -8.88
C GLY A 239 10.86 9.58 -9.27
N ILE A 240 11.25 10.51 -10.13
CA ILE A 240 12.65 10.74 -10.51
C ILE A 240 13.46 11.24 -9.31
N ALA A 241 12.89 12.13 -8.48
CA ALA A 241 13.55 12.64 -7.28
C ALA A 241 13.80 11.51 -6.27
N ALA A 242 12.81 10.65 -6.02
CA ALA A 242 12.93 9.47 -5.16
C ALA A 242 13.99 8.49 -5.67
N TYR A 243 13.90 8.10 -6.94
CA TYR A 243 14.88 7.20 -7.58
C TYR A 243 16.33 7.66 -7.40
N ARG A 244 16.59 8.96 -7.54
CA ARG A 244 17.95 9.53 -7.43
C ARG A 244 18.54 9.49 -6.03
N GLN A 245 17.73 9.24 -5.01
CA GLN A 245 18.21 9.13 -3.63
C GLN A 245 18.53 7.69 -3.22
N LEU A 246 18.03 6.71 -3.95
CA LEU A 246 18.28 5.29 -3.66
C LEU A 246 19.71 4.89 -4.05
N GLY A 247 20.38 4.14 -3.16
CA GLY A 247 21.71 3.62 -3.41
C GLY A 247 21.73 2.51 -4.49
N ASP A 248 20.69 1.68 -4.50
CA ASP A 248 20.43 0.63 -5.49
C ASP A 248 18.98 0.76 -5.97
N GLY A 249 18.75 1.77 -6.80
CA GLY A 249 17.43 2.15 -7.29
C GLY A 249 17.24 1.82 -8.76
N GLU A 250 16.02 1.39 -9.11
CA GLU A 250 15.52 1.30 -10.48
C GLU A 250 14.29 2.18 -10.65
N LEU A 251 14.07 2.71 -11.85
CA LEU A 251 12.87 3.49 -12.20
C LEU A 251 12.21 2.90 -13.43
N ALA A 252 10.95 2.54 -13.31
CA ALA A 252 10.12 2.15 -14.45
C ALA A 252 8.92 3.09 -14.58
N VAL A 253 8.68 3.55 -15.82
CA VAL A 253 7.56 4.44 -16.14
C VAL A 253 6.62 3.73 -17.11
N VAL A 254 5.35 3.62 -16.76
CA VAL A 254 4.33 2.98 -17.60
C VAL A 254 3.54 4.06 -18.33
N PRO A 255 3.64 4.11 -19.68
CA PRO A 255 3.00 5.15 -20.46
C PRO A 255 1.47 5.04 -20.43
N GLY A 256 0.79 6.20 -20.48
CA GLY A 256 -0.67 6.30 -20.49
C GLY A 256 -1.36 5.83 -19.21
N THR A 257 -0.62 5.72 -18.10
CA THR A 257 -1.09 5.12 -16.85
C THR A 257 -1.21 6.17 -15.75
N GLY A 258 -2.40 6.26 -15.15
CA GLY A 258 -2.67 7.08 -13.96
C GLY A 258 -2.37 6.34 -12.65
N HIS A 259 -3.06 6.77 -11.56
CA HIS A 259 -2.93 6.17 -10.22
C HIS A 259 -3.69 4.83 -10.14
N VAL A 260 -3.19 3.83 -10.86
CA VAL A 260 -3.80 2.49 -10.95
C VAL A 260 -2.73 1.41 -11.07
N ILE A 261 -3.10 0.18 -10.69
CA ILE A 261 -2.29 -1.02 -10.94
C ILE A 261 -2.72 -1.62 -12.27
N THR A 262 -1.77 -1.87 -13.15
CA THR A 262 -2.01 -2.45 -14.47
C THR A 262 -1.26 -3.77 -14.63
N PRO A 263 -1.64 -4.64 -15.57
CA PRO A 263 -0.86 -5.83 -15.90
C PRO A 263 0.61 -5.51 -16.22
N ALA A 264 0.88 -4.38 -16.88
CA ALA A 264 2.24 -3.94 -17.20
C ALA A 264 3.06 -3.65 -15.93
N LYS A 265 2.46 -2.98 -14.93
CA LYS A 265 3.11 -2.76 -13.63
C LYS A 265 3.41 -4.07 -12.91
N VAL A 266 2.51 -5.04 -12.96
CA VAL A 266 2.71 -6.37 -12.37
C VAL A 266 3.85 -7.13 -13.05
N GLU A 267 3.93 -7.09 -14.37
CA GLU A 267 5.03 -7.71 -15.13
C GLU A 267 6.39 -7.05 -14.82
N LEU A 268 6.43 -5.73 -14.67
CA LEU A 268 7.64 -5.02 -14.24
C LEU A 268 8.05 -5.42 -12.81
N THR A 269 7.09 -5.52 -11.89
CA THR A 269 7.32 -6.02 -10.53
C THR A 269 7.89 -7.45 -10.53
N LEU A 270 7.30 -8.35 -11.34
CA LEU A 270 7.78 -9.73 -11.50
C LEU A 270 9.17 -9.80 -12.12
N GLY A 271 9.44 -8.95 -13.12
CA GLY A 271 10.76 -8.85 -13.74
C GLY A 271 11.83 -8.40 -12.74
N PHE A 272 11.55 -7.32 -12.01
CA PHE A 272 12.43 -6.76 -10.99
C PHE A 272 12.73 -7.80 -9.88
N PHE A 273 11.70 -8.40 -9.31
CA PHE A 273 11.91 -9.42 -8.28
C PHE A 273 12.62 -10.66 -8.81
N GLY A 274 12.41 -11.04 -10.08
CA GLY A 274 13.10 -12.15 -10.70
C GLY A 274 14.63 -11.96 -10.80
N THR A 275 15.10 -10.71 -10.91
CA THR A 275 16.54 -10.40 -10.92
C THR A 275 17.15 -10.32 -9.51
N HIS A 276 16.32 -10.12 -8.48
CA HIS A 276 16.75 -9.93 -7.09
C HIS A 276 16.29 -11.04 -6.13
N ALA A 277 15.47 -12.00 -6.59
CA ALA A 277 14.98 -13.11 -5.77
C ALA A 277 15.99 -14.25 -5.65
N GLU A 278 16.78 -14.50 -6.69
CA GLU A 278 17.85 -15.50 -6.65
C GLU A 278 19.05 -14.93 -5.90
N GLY A 279 19.31 -15.50 -4.71
CA GLY A 279 20.40 -15.07 -3.86
C GLY A 279 21.75 -15.17 -4.56
N SER A 280 22.44 -14.08 -4.67
CA SER A 280 23.88 -14.02 -4.91
C SER A 280 24.66 -14.61 -3.73
#